data_86d6a3ea669b7f9799e55a8b4032ff15
#
_entry.id   86d6a3ea669b7f9799e55a8b4032ff15
#
_cell.length_a   1.000
_cell.length_b   1.000
_cell.length_c   1.000
_cell.angle_alpha   90.00
_cell.angle_beta   90.00
_cell.angle_gamma   90.00
#
_symmetry.space_group_name_H-M   'P 1'
#
loop_
_entity.id
_entity.type
_entity.pdbx_description
1 polymer ?
#
loop_
_entity_poly.entity_id
_entity_poly.type
_entity_poly.pdbx_seq_one_letter_code
_entity_poly.pdbx_strand_id
1 'polypeptide(L)'
;GALLMTKVTSLGFVFVKFYADSTESKILNDVFNLPISPELLPTDKDGNIKQKTEESIGKYDLHDFFLYHFLRNGFGKIKIQKLAEIAFPQISVDEIEATLDTFYNRFRTQQFKRSCIPDGVKIGSVALSPRGDLRLPSDLSMMY
;
A
#
# COMPACT_ATOMS: atom_id res chain seq x y z
N GLY A 1 5.84 2.78 -5.68
CA GLY A 1 5.20 1.83 -6.61
C GLY A 1 4.45 0.72 -5.91
N ALA A 2 5.08 -0.08 -5.08
CA ALA A 2 4.43 -1.24 -4.44
C ALA A 2 3.26 -0.86 -3.52
N LEU A 3 3.37 0.24 -2.78
CA LEU A 3 2.36 0.67 -1.80
C LEU A 3 0.98 0.97 -2.42
N LEU A 4 0.96 1.39 -3.67
CA LEU A 4 -0.25 1.79 -4.39
C LEU A 4 -0.92 0.65 -5.16
N MET A 5 -0.12 -0.34 -5.51
CA MET A 5 -0.61 -1.47 -6.32
C MET A 5 -1.30 -2.55 -5.49
N THR A 6 -0.97 -2.64 -4.19
CA THR A 6 -1.35 -3.78 -3.37
C THR A 6 -2.84 -3.87 -3.10
N LYS A 7 -3.51 -2.76 -2.81
CA LYS A 7 -4.95 -2.84 -2.50
C LYS A 7 -5.90 -2.66 -3.67
N VAL A 8 -5.52 -1.94 -4.70
CA VAL A 8 -6.30 -1.98 -5.95
C VAL A 8 -6.27 -3.40 -6.50
N THR A 9 -5.12 -4.07 -6.41
CA THR A 9 -4.99 -5.48 -6.77
C THR A 9 -5.78 -6.37 -5.79
N SER A 10 -5.68 -6.15 -4.48
CA SER A 10 -6.41 -6.93 -3.47
C SER A 10 -7.93 -6.77 -3.57
N LEU A 11 -8.44 -5.54 -3.77
CA LEU A 11 -9.87 -5.32 -3.97
C LEU A 11 -10.36 -5.94 -5.27
N GLY A 12 -9.57 -5.83 -6.34
CA GLY A 12 -9.84 -6.49 -7.60
C GLY A 12 -9.85 -8.02 -7.46
N PHE A 13 -8.90 -8.60 -6.75
CA PHE A 13 -8.87 -10.04 -6.48
C PHE A 13 -10.03 -10.51 -5.60
N VAL A 14 -10.41 -9.76 -4.57
CA VAL A 14 -11.59 -10.10 -3.75
C VAL A 14 -12.85 -10.08 -4.60
N PHE A 15 -13.00 -9.10 -5.49
CA PHE A 15 -14.14 -9.01 -6.40
C PHE A 15 -14.16 -10.18 -7.40
N VAL A 16 -13.05 -10.47 -8.05
CA VAL A 16 -12.92 -11.60 -8.99
C VAL A 16 -13.15 -12.92 -8.25
N LYS A 17 -12.60 -13.09 -7.05
CA LYS A 17 -12.81 -14.28 -6.22
C LYS A 17 -14.27 -14.51 -5.85
N PHE A 18 -15.05 -13.44 -5.63
CA PHE A 18 -16.47 -13.56 -5.32
C PHE A 18 -17.28 -14.11 -6.50
N TYR A 19 -16.86 -13.82 -7.74
CA TYR A 19 -17.53 -14.28 -8.96
C TYR A 19 -16.87 -15.52 -9.59
N ALA A 20 -15.71 -15.95 -9.10
CA ALA A 20 -15.00 -17.11 -9.63
C ALA A 20 -15.63 -18.43 -9.15
N ASP A 21 -15.52 -19.47 -9.96
CA ASP A 21 -15.86 -20.81 -9.54
C ASP A 21 -14.89 -21.37 -8.47
N SER A 22 -15.14 -22.57 -7.96
CA SER A 22 -14.34 -23.17 -6.90
C SER A 22 -12.87 -23.42 -7.29
N THR A 23 -12.59 -23.69 -8.55
CA THR A 23 -11.24 -23.96 -9.07
C THR A 23 -10.46 -22.66 -9.24
N GLU A 24 -11.09 -21.68 -9.89
CA GLU A 24 -10.52 -20.33 -10.05
C GLU A 24 -10.30 -19.64 -8.70
N SER A 25 -11.23 -19.81 -7.77
CA SER A 25 -11.11 -19.26 -6.41
C SER A 25 -9.89 -19.80 -5.67
N LYS A 26 -9.53 -21.07 -5.86
CA LYS A 26 -8.31 -21.64 -5.25
C LYS A 26 -7.06 -20.99 -5.82
N ILE A 27 -6.95 -20.91 -7.14
CA ILE A 27 -5.80 -20.29 -7.82
C ILE A 27 -5.66 -18.82 -7.39
N LEU A 28 -6.77 -18.08 -7.34
CA LEU A 28 -6.77 -16.69 -6.92
C LEU A 28 -6.37 -16.51 -5.46
N ASN A 29 -6.75 -17.45 -4.58
CA ASN A 29 -6.26 -17.44 -3.19
C ASN A 29 -4.76 -17.68 -3.10
N ASP A 30 -4.23 -18.61 -3.89
CA ASP A 30 -2.79 -18.87 -3.91
C ASP A 30 -2.02 -17.63 -4.37
N VAL A 31 -2.49 -16.97 -5.43
CA VAL A 31 -1.90 -15.70 -5.90
C VAL A 31 -2.03 -14.59 -4.87
N PHE A 32 -3.18 -14.47 -4.19
CA PHE A 32 -3.40 -13.46 -3.16
C PHE A 32 -2.46 -13.62 -1.96
N ASN A 33 -2.14 -14.86 -1.60
CA ASN A 33 -1.28 -15.17 -0.46
C ASN A 33 0.21 -15.15 -0.79
N LEU A 34 0.59 -14.91 -2.06
CA LEU A 34 2.00 -14.76 -2.41
C LEU A 34 2.62 -13.55 -1.72
N PRO A 35 3.77 -13.71 -1.07
CA PRO A 35 4.45 -12.58 -0.44
C PRO A 35 4.92 -11.58 -1.49
N ILE A 36 4.66 -10.31 -1.24
CA ILE A 36 5.14 -9.23 -2.10
C ILE A 36 6.61 -8.99 -1.82
N SER A 37 7.44 -9.19 -2.82
CA SER A 37 8.88 -9.00 -2.74
C SER A 37 9.39 -8.15 -3.89
N PRO A 38 10.53 -7.44 -3.72
CA PRO A 38 11.20 -6.80 -4.84
C PRO A 38 11.83 -7.89 -5.72
N GLU A 39 11.30 -8.08 -6.92
CA GLU A 39 11.77 -9.07 -7.90
C GLU A 39 13.23 -8.86 -8.37
N LEU A 40 13.80 -7.68 -8.07
CA LEU A 40 15.15 -7.29 -8.47
C LEU A 40 16.25 -7.84 -7.56
N LEU A 41 15.90 -8.42 -6.43
CA LEU A 41 16.89 -9.02 -5.52
C LEU A 41 17.04 -10.51 -5.83
N PRO A 42 18.26 -11.01 -6.02
CA PRO A 42 18.47 -12.43 -6.22
C PRO A 42 18.02 -13.21 -4.97
N THR A 43 17.37 -14.34 -5.21
CA THR A 43 17.03 -15.29 -4.15
C THR A 43 18.28 -15.78 -3.42
N ASP A 44 18.13 -16.32 -2.22
CA ASP A 44 19.19 -17.02 -1.54
C ASP A 44 19.54 -18.35 -2.24
N LYS A 45 20.54 -19.08 -1.69
CA LYS A 45 20.99 -20.36 -2.28
C LYS A 45 19.89 -21.44 -2.27
N ASP A 46 18.89 -21.27 -1.43
CA ASP A 46 17.77 -22.18 -1.23
C ASP A 46 16.51 -21.75 -2.02
N GLY A 47 16.62 -20.70 -2.84
CA GLY A 47 15.53 -20.17 -3.65
C GLY A 47 14.52 -19.28 -2.89
N ASN A 48 14.81 -18.94 -1.63
CA ASN A 48 13.91 -18.11 -0.84
C ASN A 48 14.08 -16.62 -1.11
N ILE A 49 13.01 -15.87 -0.90
CA ILE A 49 13.00 -14.41 -1.03
C ILE A 49 13.77 -13.80 0.13
N LYS A 50 14.88 -13.12 -0.16
CA LYS A 50 15.76 -12.51 0.85
C LYS A 50 15.14 -11.35 1.61
N GLN A 51 14.24 -10.63 1.01
CA GLN A 51 13.64 -9.43 1.61
C GLN A 51 12.17 -9.32 1.27
N LYS A 52 11.34 -9.26 2.29
CA LYS A 52 9.93 -8.88 2.13
C LYS A 52 9.80 -7.36 2.19
N THR A 53 8.95 -6.81 1.36
CA THR A 53 8.75 -5.34 1.32
C THR A 53 8.24 -4.82 2.66
N GLU A 54 7.37 -5.57 3.35
CA GLU A 54 6.85 -5.20 4.67
C GLU A 54 7.92 -5.07 5.76
N GLU A 55 9.03 -5.81 5.65
CA GLU A 55 10.17 -5.67 6.58
C GLU A 55 10.84 -4.30 6.48
N SER A 56 10.75 -3.68 5.30
CA SER A 56 11.36 -2.36 5.03
C SER A 56 10.43 -1.18 5.29
N ILE A 57 9.15 -1.36 5.09
CA ILE A 57 8.18 -0.24 5.12
C ILE A 57 7.13 -0.36 6.21
N GLY A 58 7.03 -1.51 6.87
CA GLY A 58 5.95 -1.83 7.80
C GLY A 58 4.76 -2.52 7.13
N LYS A 59 3.78 -2.91 7.92
CA LYS A 59 2.62 -3.68 7.46
C LYS A 59 1.76 -2.91 6.46
N TYR A 60 1.37 -3.57 5.41
CA TYR A 60 0.53 -2.98 4.37
C TYR A 60 -0.83 -2.49 4.88
N ASP A 61 -1.43 -3.21 5.83
CA ASP A 61 -2.71 -2.82 6.42
C ASP A 61 -2.67 -1.44 7.08
N LEU A 62 -1.55 -1.11 7.75
CA LEU A 62 -1.33 0.22 8.32
C LEU A 62 -1.22 1.29 7.22
N HIS A 63 -0.45 1.01 6.17
CA HIS A 63 -0.30 1.95 5.06
C HIS A 63 -1.62 2.25 4.35
N ASP A 64 -2.44 1.24 4.17
CA ASP A 64 -3.75 1.39 3.55
C ASP A 64 -4.72 2.18 4.43
N PHE A 65 -4.69 1.93 5.72
CA PHE A 65 -5.46 2.69 6.71
C PHE A 65 -5.03 4.17 6.69
N PHE A 66 -3.72 4.45 6.72
CA PHE A 66 -3.19 5.80 6.66
C PHE A 66 -3.59 6.50 5.35
N LEU A 67 -3.41 5.83 4.23
CA LEU A 67 -3.73 6.36 2.92
C LEU A 67 -5.22 6.70 2.79
N TYR A 68 -6.11 5.82 3.25
CA TYR A 68 -7.54 6.05 3.24
C TYR A 68 -7.91 7.31 4.04
N HIS A 69 -7.45 7.38 5.28
CA HIS A 69 -7.79 8.50 6.16
C HIS A 69 -7.15 9.82 5.72
N PHE A 70 -5.95 9.75 5.18
CA PHE A 70 -5.27 10.91 4.63
C PHE A 70 -5.98 11.47 3.39
N LEU A 71 -6.26 10.63 2.41
CA LEU A 71 -6.83 11.07 1.12
C LEU A 71 -8.35 11.26 1.16
N ARG A 72 -9.06 10.29 1.74
CA ARG A 72 -10.53 10.32 1.72
C ARG A 72 -11.11 11.27 2.74
N ASN A 73 -10.51 11.31 3.93
CA ASN A 73 -11.03 12.08 5.05
C ASN A 73 -10.25 13.37 5.32
N GLY A 74 -9.09 13.56 4.69
CA GLY A 74 -8.26 14.74 4.91
C GLY A 74 -7.71 14.86 6.34
N PHE A 75 -7.53 13.74 7.05
CA PHE A 75 -7.07 13.77 8.42
C PHE A 75 -5.57 14.05 8.52
N GLY A 76 -5.18 14.85 9.50
CA GLY A 76 -3.78 15.09 9.81
C GLY A 76 -3.13 13.92 10.58
N LYS A 77 -1.79 13.92 10.60
CA LYS A 77 -0.95 12.84 11.16
C LYS A 77 -1.37 12.40 12.55
N ILE A 78 -1.55 13.34 13.49
CA ILE A 78 -1.89 13.04 14.89
C ILE A 78 -3.23 12.29 14.98
N LYS A 79 -4.23 12.72 14.20
CA LYS A 79 -5.54 12.08 14.20
C LYS A 79 -5.49 10.68 13.60
N ILE A 80 -4.72 10.49 12.52
CA ILE A 80 -4.52 9.18 11.89
C ILE A 80 -3.83 8.22 12.87
N GLN A 81 -2.81 8.68 13.59
CA GLN A 81 -2.11 7.88 14.59
C GLN A 81 -3.09 7.39 15.67
N LYS A 82 -3.87 8.28 16.26
CA LYS A 82 -4.84 7.92 17.31
C LYS A 82 -5.92 6.94 16.84
N LEU A 83 -6.38 7.11 15.60
CA LEU A 83 -7.33 6.17 15.00
C LEU A 83 -6.69 4.80 14.75
N ALA A 84 -5.42 4.76 14.34
CA ALA A 84 -4.70 3.52 14.12
C ALA A 84 -4.43 2.75 15.44
N GLU A 85 -4.09 3.46 16.52
CA GLU A 85 -3.94 2.87 17.86
C GLU A 85 -5.22 2.13 18.31
N ILE A 86 -6.40 2.68 17.96
CA ILE A 86 -7.69 2.07 18.27
C ILE A 86 -8.01 0.90 17.32
N ALA A 87 -7.71 1.07 16.03
CA ALA A 87 -8.06 0.09 15.00
C ALA A 87 -7.15 -1.15 15.02
N PHE A 88 -5.91 -1.01 15.49
CA PHE A 88 -4.89 -2.07 15.51
C PHE A 88 -4.33 -2.30 16.92
N PRO A 89 -5.15 -2.72 17.90
CA PRO A 89 -4.70 -2.87 19.28
C PRO A 89 -3.60 -3.93 19.46
N GLN A 90 -3.40 -4.80 18.48
CA GLN A 90 -2.36 -5.83 18.43
C GLN A 90 -0.98 -5.31 17.98
N ILE A 91 -0.90 -4.05 17.53
CA ILE A 91 0.34 -3.43 17.07
C ILE A 91 0.76 -2.39 18.10
N SER A 92 2.06 -2.35 18.42
CA SER A 92 2.56 -1.37 19.41
C SER A 92 2.44 0.07 18.88
N VAL A 93 2.28 1.01 19.80
CA VAL A 93 2.21 2.44 19.46
C VAL A 93 3.46 2.91 18.73
N ASP A 94 4.63 2.43 19.17
CA ASP A 94 5.92 2.78 18.56
C ASP A 94 6.01 2.27 17.10
N GLU A 95 5.51 1.05 16.83
CA GLU A 95 5.46 0.49 15.47
C GLU A 95 4.50 1.28 14.57
N ILE A 96 3.34 1.67 15.10
CA ILE A 96 2.37 2.51 14.38
C ILE A 96 2.99 3.86 14.03
N GLU A 97 3.66 4.51 14.99
CA GLU A 97 4.30 5.81 14.79
C GLU A 97 5.42 5.73 13.75
N ALA A 98 6.34 4.77 13.90
CA ALA A 98 7.45 4.57 12.96
C ALA A 98 6.95 4.26 11.53
N THR A 99 5.88 3.45 11.41
CA THR A 99 5.27 3.13 10.12
C THR A 99 4.59 4.36 9.51
N LEU A 100 3.93 5.17 10.34
CA LEU A 100 3.28 6.41 9.91
C LEU A 100 4.30 7.46 9.43
N ASP A 101 5.44 7.56 10.10
CA ASP A 101 6.54 8.43 9.67
C ASP A 101 7.14 7.97 8.34
N THR A 102 7.34 6.67 8.19
CA THR A 102 7.76 6.07 6.94
C THR A 102 6.76 6.34 5.82
N PHE A 103 5.46 6.23 6.11
CA PHE A 103 4.38 6.53 5.15
C PHE A 103 4.46 7.98 4.67
N TYR A 104 4.47 8.96 5.57
CA TYR A 104 4.50 10.38 5.20
C TYR A 104 5.77 10.74 4.43
N ASN A 105 6.93 10.25 4.89
CA ASN A 105 8.20 10.48 4.21
C ASN A 105 8.18 9.93 2.78
N ARG A 106 7.81 8.66 2.61
CA ARG A 106 7.75 8.02 1.30
C ARG A 106 6.66 8.60 0.41
N PHE A 107 5.50 8.94 0.97
CA PHE A 107 4.43 9.57 0.22
C PHE A 107 4.90 10.90 -0.41
N ARG A 108 5.65 11.70 0.33
CA ARG A 108 6.18 12.98 -0.16
C ARG A 108 7.33 12.78 -1.16
N THR A 109 8.36 12.05 -0.77
CA THR A 109 9.60 11.93 -1.56
C THR A 109 9.49 11.03 -2.78
N GLN A 110 8.47 10.16 -2.87
CA GLN A 110 8.30 9.19 -3.94
C GLN A 110 7.17 9.54 -4.92
N GLN A 111 6.75 10.81 -4.98
CA GLN A 111 5.68 11.24 -5.89
C GLN A 111 6.00 10.98 -7.37
N PHE A 112 7.28 11.04 -7.77
CA PHE A 112 7.71 10.75 -9.13
C PHE A 112 7.31 9.34 -9.60
N LYS A 113 7.22 8.36 -8.70
CA LYS A 113 6.79 6.99 -9.01
C LYS A 113 5.34 6.90 -9.46
N ARG A 114 4.52 7.86 -9.09
CA ARG A 114 3.12 7.93 -9.52
C ARG A 114 2.99 8.28 -11.00
N SER A 115 3.95 9.01 -11.56
CA SER A 115 3.97 9.34 -13.00
C SER A 115 4.07 8.11 -13.88
N CYS A 116 4.60 7.00 -13.36
CA CYS A 116 4.77 5.73 -14.07
C CYS A 116 3.55 4.80 -13.93
N ILE A 117 2.49 5.20 -13.20
CA ILE A 117 1.29 4.38 -13.03
C ILE A 117 0.58 4.24 -14.40
N PRO A 118 0.30 3.01 -14.86
CA PRO A 118 -0.45 2.80 -16.09
C PRO A 118 -1.88 3.34 -15.96
N ASP A 119 -2.49 3.64 -17.09
CA ASP A 119 -3.90 3.99 -17.13
C ASP A 119 -4.75 2.79 -16.69
N GLY A 120 -5.78 3.07 -15.92
CA GLY A 120 -6.65 2.05 -15.38
C GLY A 120 -8.00 2.60 -14.96
N VAL A 121 -8.93 1.70 -14.70
CA VAL A 121 -10.27 2.04 -14.23
C VAL A 121 -10.21 2.47 -12.77
N LYS A 122 -10.94 3.54 -12.43
CA LYS A 122 -11.12 3.96 -11.04
C LYS A 122 -12.09 2.99 -10.35
N ILE A 123 -11.59 2.22 -9.38
CA ILE A 123 -12.38 1.22 -8.65
C ILE A 123 -12.96 1.81 -7.37
N GLY A 124 -12.17 2.60 -6.64
CA GLY A 124 -12.56 3.20 -5.37
C GLY A 124 -13.07 4.64 -5.49
N SER A 125 -13.42 5.23 -4.35
CA SER A 125 -13.88 6.62 -4.26
C SER A 125 -12.77 7.65 -4.50
N VAL A 126 -11.49 7.27 -4.34
CA VAL A 126 -10.30 8.10 -4.57
C VAL A 126 -9.29 7.33 -5.41
N ALA A 127 -8.77 7.96 -6.45
CA ALA A 127 -7.69 7.42 -7.26
C ALA A 127 -6.36 8.14 -6.98
N LEU A 128 -5.29 7.37 -6.93
CA LEU A 128 -3.92 7.89 -6.73
C LEU A 128 -3.23 8.26 -8.05
N SER A 129 -3.92 8.08 -9.17
CA SER A 129 -3.40 8.47 -10.47
C SER A 129 -3.12 9.97 -10.52
N PRO A 130 -1.93 10.39 -10.99
CA PRO A 130 -1.61 11.81 -11.19
C PRO A 130 -2.47 12.45 -12.29
N ARG A 131 -3.15 11.65 -13.09
CA ARG A 131 -4.10 12.07 -14.11
C ARG A 131 -5.54 12.15 -13.60
N GLY A 132 -5.77 11.74 -12.35
CA GLY A 132 -7.09 11.70 -11.70
C GLY A 132 -7.20 12.60 -10.48
N ASP A 133 -7.58 12.00 -9.34
CA ASP A 133 -7.99 12.73 -8.14
C ASP A 133 -6.83 13.38 -7.38
N LEU A 134 -5.60 12.84 -7.45
CA LEU A 134 -4.48 13.35 -6.67
C LEU A 134 -3.35 13.87 -7.59
N ARG A 135 -3.35 15.17 -7.80
CA ARG A 135 -2.36 15.86 -8.62
C ARG A 135 -1.36 16.57 -7.71
N LEU A 136 -0.12 16.05 -7.66
CA LEU A 136 0.98 16.62 -6.92
C LEU A 136 2.23 16.68 -7.81
N PRO A 137 3.13 17.65 -7.58
CA PRO A 137 4.41 17.71 -8.28
C PRO A 137 5.23 16.43 -8.09
N SER A 138 5.90 15.98 -9.15
CA SER A 138 6.74 14.79 -9.11
C SER A 138 7.96 14.95 -8.23
N ASP A 139 8.43 16.18 -8.09
CA ASP A 139 9.61 16.60 -7.33
C ASP A 139 9.27 17.15 -5.94
N LEU A 140 8.10 16.82 -5.41
CA LEU A 140 7.69 17.22 -4.07
C LEU A 140 8.73 16.75 -3.06
N SER A 141 9.47 17.67 -2.48
CA SER A 141 10.53 17.41 -1.52
C SER A 141 10.10 17.67 -0.07
N MET A 142 10.88 17.15 0.86
CA MET A 142 10.71 17.35 2.29
C MET A 142 11.33 18.68 2.77
N MET A 143 11.19 19.75 2.02
CA MET A 143 11.55 21.05 2.59
C MET A 143 10.47 21.44 3.60
N TYR A 144 10.70 21.03 4.84
CA TYR A 144 10.27 21.55 6.17
C TYR A 144 10.29 20.42 7.20
#